data_272cdc3e74f52a2337ea7f700f5e909a
#
_entry.id   272cdc3e74f52a2337ea7f700f5e909a
#
_cell.length_a   1.000
_cell.length_b   1.000
_cell.length_c   1.000
_cell.angle_alpha   90.00
_cell.angle_beta   90.00
_cell.angle_gamma   90.00
#
_symmetry.space_group_name_H-M   'P 1'
#
loop_
_entity.id
_entity.type
_entity.pdbx_description
1 polymer ?
#
loop_
_entity_poly.entity_id
_entity_poly.type
_entity_poly.pdbx_seq_one_letter_code
_entity_poly.pdbx_strand_id
1 'polypeptide(L)'
;MRTESLRDGLRSFLFCTATCVIAHATTGCGSPEKVEDPVVSVQTTPAERTTISETVSAEAVVYAIEQAVISPKITAPITEFKVQRGSHVKKGQVLAILENRDLAGQAEASKGNFEQADAGYVTSVDSTIPQQVQKAELDAAAAKAAFDAQQRAYDSRKELFQQGAIPQRELDNAAVALAQARTVNEVAQKQLADLQRLGKSQALKSAHGSRLSAEGQMRTAEAQLSYSEIRSPIDGVVTDRPLYAGDLATANQPILTVMNLSRLIAKSHVPQSEAAKLKLGNSAELKVSGLDEPIKGRITLVSPALDPGSTTIEVWVEAAKPNPAVKPGMTVEVLLTGKTVKDAIVVPADAVFKNAEGGTDYVVLAGSDQKAHWKTVQIGVRNGEDAQIVSGINAGDPIITSGGYALPDNTKVKVEAAPAEKEAGDKADKSDKDDKASDKKKPDDKDKE
;
A
#
# COMPACT_ATOMS: atom_id res chain seq x y z
N MET A 1 -3.65 -51.45 36.47
CA MET A 1 -2.61 -52.21 37.20
C MET A 1 -2.10 -51.34 38.29
N ARG A 2 -2.44 -51.77 39.48
CA ARG A 2 -1.76 -51.73 40.79
C ARG A 2 -1.39 -50.33 41.27
N THR A 3 -2.12 -49.78 42.25
CA THR A 3 -2.32 -50.19 43.68
C THR A 3 -1.26 -49.60 44.55
N GLU A 4 -1.78 -48.90 45.53
CA GLU A 4 -1.58 -49.02 46.97
C GLU A 4 -0.35 -48.31 47.49
N SER A 5 -0.29 -47.76 48.64
CA SER A 5 -1.09 -47.75 49.84
C SER A 5 -0.31 -47.06 50.94
N LEU A 6 -0.96 -46.57 51.87
CA LEU A 6 -1.04 -46.69 53.30
C LEU A 6 -0.18 -45.67 54.07
N ARG A 7 -0.83 -44.83 54.87
CA ARG A 7 -1.34 -45.03 56.24
C ARG A 7 -0.26 -45.04 57.32
N ASP A 8 -0.53 -44.23 58.28
CA ASP A 8 -0.40 -44.45 59.72
C ASP A 8 0.69 -43.75 60.53
N GLY A 9 0.21 -43.19 61.61
CA GLY A 9 0.86 -43.09 62.90
C GLY A 9 0.83 -41.74 63.55
N LEU A 10 -0.13 -41.28 64.18
CA LEU A 10 -0.89 -41.44 65.45
C LEU A 10 -0.02 -41.65 66.71
N ARG A 11 -0.34 -40.85 67.72
CA ARG A 11 -0.06 -40.96 69.15
C ARG A 11 1.13 -40.18 69.67
N SER A 12 0.86 -39.17 70.39
CA SER A 12 0.44 -39.11 71.81
C SER A 12 1.62 -39.10 72.76
N PHE A 13 1.75 -38.07 73.49
CA PHE A 13 1.97 -38.22 74.96
C PHE A 13 1.70 -36.94 75.71
N LEU A 14 0.95 -37.09 76.70
CA LEU A 14 0.34 -36.32 77.76
C LEU A 14 1.25 -36.24 78.99
N PHE A 15 0.91 -35.35 79.93
CA PHE A 15 1.35 -35.23 81.37
C PHE A 15 2.63 -34.37 81.59
N CYS A 16 2.70 -33.51 82.57
CA CYS A 16 2.04 -33.37 83.86
C CYS A 16 2.41 -32.05 84.56
N THR A 17 1.48 -31.42 85.19
CA THR A 17 1.41 -30.86 86.54
C THR A 17 2.52 -29.87 86.99
N ALA A 18 2.19 -28.80 87.54
CA ALA A 18 1.43 -28.28 88.62
C ALA A 18 2.27 -27.33 89.53
N THR A 19 1.64 -26.23 89.95
CA THR A 19 1.80 -25.45 91.20
C THR A 19 3.07 -24.61 91.42
N CYS A 20 2.88 -23.25 91.45
CA CYS A 20 2.93 -22.53 92.74
C CYS A 20 2.45 -21.08 92.63
N VAL A 21 1.55 -20.76 93.49
CA VAL A 21 0.99 -19.45 93.87
C VAL A 21 2.06 -18.67 94.66
N ILE A 22 2.19 -17.36 94.42
CA ILE A 22 2.34 -16.32 95.44
C ILE A 22 2.02 -14.94 94.86
N ALA A 23 1.11 -14.28 95.48
CA ALA A 23 0.63 -12.91 95.26
C ALA A 23 1.70 -11.88 95.62
N HIS A 24 1.77 -10.82 94.79
CA HIS A 24 2.08 -9.48 95.32
C HIS A 24 1.28 -8.43 94.56
N ALA A 25 0.34 -7.83 95.26
CA ALA A 25 -0.36 -6.62 94.85
C ALA A 25 0.59 -5.42 95.04
N THR A 26 0.81 -4.68 93.95
CA THR A 26 1.20 -3.27 94.07
C THR A 26 0.39 -2.48 93.03
N THR A 27 -0.51 -1.68 93.55
CA THR A 27 -1.24 -0.61 92.88
C THR A 27 -0.28 0.41 92.30
N GLY A 28 -0.29 0.54 91.00
CA GLY A 28 0.33 1.62 90.26
C GLY A 28 -0.74 2.20 89.31
N CYS A 29 -1.34 3.34 89.65
CA CYS A 29 -2.12 4.19 88.81
C CYS A 29 -1.16 4.74 87.73
N GLY A 30 -1.13 4.12 86.52
CA GLY A 30 -0.59 4.70 85.33
C GLY A 30 -1.75 5.25 84.48
N SER A 31 -1.83 6.57 84.30
CA SER A 31 -2.69 7.22 83.33
C SER A 31 -2.57 6.54 81.96
N PRO A 32 -3.65 6.36 81.22
CA PRO A 32 -3.51 5.85 79.81
C PRO A 32 -2.64 6.82 79.00
N GLU A 33 -1.47 6.40 78.69
CA GLU A 33 -0.61 7.06 77.67
C GLU A 33 -1.43 7.14 76.40
N LYS A 34 -1.70 8.36 75.95
CA LYS A 34 -2.46 8.70 74.77
C LYS A 34 -1.53 8.21 73.61
N VAL A 35 -1.82 7.03 73.07
CA VAL A 35 -1.18 6.57 71.85
C VAL A 35 -1.47 7.63 70.81
N GLU A 36 -0.48 8.46 70.49
CA GLU A 36 -0.59 9.38 69.35
C GLU A 36 -0.76 8.57 68.11
N ASP A 37 -1.88 8.77 67.42
CA ASP A 37 -2.14 8.13 66.13
C ASP A 37 -0.91 8.36 65.22
N PRO A 38 -0.40 7.32 64.57
CA PRO A 38 0.78 7.46 63.69
C PRO A 38 0.50 8.49 62.58
N VAL A 39 1.33 9.52 62.54
CA VAL A 39 1.27 10.53 61.46
C VAL A 39 2.05 10.00 60.25
N VAL A 40 1.39 9.80 59.13
CA VAL A 40 2.00 9.29 57.88
C VAL A 40 2.38 10.48 57.02
N SER A 41 3.66 10.51 56.59
CA SER A 41 4.13 11.51 55.60
C SER A 41 3.64 11.12 54.21
N VAL A 42 2.98 12.07 53.54
CA VAL A 42 2.38 11.87 52.20
C VAL A 42 2.77 13.00 51.27
N GLN A 43 2.89 12.68 49.98
CA GLN A 43 3.06 13.69 48.93
C GLN A 43 1.70 13.94 48.27
N THR A 44 1.44 15.19 47.95
CA THR A 44 0.18 15.60 47.31
C THR A 44 0.44 16.33 46.00
N THR A 45 -0.43 16.09 45.00
CA THR A 45 -0.49 16.82 43.77
C THR A 45 -1.90 17.38 43.59
N PRO A 46 -2.08 18.64 43.23
CA PRO A 46 -3.40 19.18 42.95
C PRO A 46 -4.00 18.54 41.69
N ALA A 47 -5.32 18.31 41.74
CA ALA A 47 -6.04 17.91 40.54
C ALA A 47 -6.08 19.06 39.54
N GLU A 48 -5.56 18.87 38.35
CA GLU A 48 -5.46 19.91 37.33
C GLU A 48 -6.54 19.78 36.26
N ARG A 49 -6.96 20.91 35.66
CA ARG A 49 -7.78 20.90 34.45
C ARG A 49 -6.88 20.98 33.22
N THR A 50 -6.82 19.90 32.51
CA THR A 50 -5.99 19.83 31.30
C THR A 50 -6.63 18.93 30.23
N THR A 51 -5.99 18.83 29.06
CA THR A 51 -6.44 17.93 28.01
C THR A 51 -5.78 16.58 28.20
N ILE A 52 -6.59 15.52 28.27
CA ILE A 52 -6.10 14.14 28.33
C ILE A 52 -6.53 13.39 27.07
N SER A 53 -5.62 12.60 26.51
CA SER A 53 -5.88 11.74 25.37
C SER A 53 -5.58 10.29 25.74
N GLU A 54 -6.46 9.41 25.34
CA GLU A 54 -6.19 7.99 25.43
C GLU A 54 -5.08 7.61 24.44
N THR A 55 -4.06 6.90 24.90
CA THR A 55 -2.94 6.45 24.10
C THR A 55 -2.90 4.93 24.05
N VAL A 56 -2.69 4.40 22.86
CA VAL A 56 -2.48 2.98 22.62
C VAL A 56 -1.07 2.83 22.05
N SER A 57 -0.20 2.10 22.73
CA SER A 57 1.12 1.75 22.25
C SER A 57 1.08 0.41 21.53
N ALA A 58 1.71 0.33 20.37
CA ALA A 58 1.86 -0.91 19.61
C ALA A 58 3.19 -0.93 18.85
N GLU A 59 3.73 -2.12 18.64
CA GLU A 59 4.84 -2.31 17.72
C GLU A 59 4.34 -2.27 16.27
N ALA A 60 5.11 -1.66 15.39
CA ALA A 60 4.82 -1.54 13.99
C ALA A 60 6.06 -1.76 13.12
N VAL A 61 5.85 -2.25 11.91
CA VAL A 61 6.90 -2.35 10.89
C VAL A 61 6.65 -1.30 9.83
N VAL A 62 7.71 -0.61 9.43
CA VAL A 62 7.66 0.44 8.41
C VAL A 62 7.66 -0.16 7.02
N TYR A 63 6.75 0.30 6.16
CA TYR A 63 6.65 -0.06 4.75
C TYR A 63 6.60 1.18 3.87
N ALA A 64 7.06 1.06 2.63
CA ALA A 64 6.76 2.03 1.60
C ALA A 64 5.32 1.82 1.11
N ILE A 65 4.55 2.91 0.91
CA ILE A 65 3.18 2.82 0.38
C ILE A 65 3.19 2.25 -1.05
N GLU A 66 4.15 2.69 -1.85
CA GLU A 66 4.32 2.23 -3.22
C GLU A 66 5.60 1.41 -3.32
N GLN A 67 5.42 0.14 -3.67
CA GLN A 67 6.49 -0.80 -3.91
C GLN A 67 6.20 -1.57 -5.18
N ALA A 68 7.20 -1.74 -6.03
CA ALA A 68 7.14 -2.57 -7.22
C ALA A 68 8.23 -3.64 -7.19
N VAL A 69 7.80 -4.89 -7.18
CA VAL A 69 8.67 -6.04 -7.44
C VAL A 69 8.64 -6.32 -8.93
N ILE A 70 9.78 -6.13 -9.60
CA ILE A 70 9.88 -6.15 -11.05
C ILE A 70 10.41 -7.50 -11.48
N SER A 71 9.59 -8.18 -12.30
CA SER A 71 9.91 -9.49 -12.88
C SER A 71 9.86 -9.41 -14.41
N PRO A 72 10.76 -10.09 -15.13
CA PRO A 72 10.73 -10.15 -16.58
C PRO A 72 9.54 -10.98 -17.06
N LYS A 73 9.05 -10.68 -18.28
CA LYS A 73 8.02 -11.47 -18.95
C LYS A 73 8.59 -12.57 -19.84
N ILE A 74 9.89 -12.51 -20.11
CA ILE A 74 10.63 -13.48 -20.94
C ILE A 74 11.79 -14.05 -20.14
N THR A 75 12.24 -15.24 -20.50
CA THR A 75 13.46 -15.83 -19.95
C THR A 75 14.60 -15.56 -20.89
N ALA A 76 15.59 -14.76 -20.46
CA ALA A 76 16.78 -14.44 -21.23
C ALA A 76 17.93 -14.00 -20.32
N PRO A 77 19.19 -14.12 -20.74
CA PRO A 77 20.33 -13.56 -20.01
C PRO A 77 20.23 -12.03 -19.89
N ILE A 78 20.72 -11.50 -18.78
CA ILE A 78 20.78 -10.05 -18.54
C ILE A 78 22.04 -9.51 -19.23
N THR A 79 21.86 -8.66 -20.23
CA THR A 79 22.97 -8.02 -20.94
C THR A 79 23.63 -6.95 -20.05
N GLU A 80 22.82 -6.06 -19.48
CA GLU A 80 23.30 -5.03 -18.58
C GLU A 80 22.23 -4.53 -17.63
N PHE A 81 22.65 -4.07 -16.45
CA PHE A 81 21.86 -3.22 -15.56
C PHE A 81 22.29 -1.76 -15.74
N LYS A 82 21.33 -0.89 -15.98
CA LYS A 82 21.55 0.58 -16.06
C LYS A 82 21.47 1.26 -14.70
N VAL A 83 21.15 0.49 -13.65
CA VAL A 83 20.97 0.96 -12.30
C VAL A 83 21.63 0.03 -11.28
N GLN A 84 22.00 0.58 -10.13
CA GLN A 84 22.55 -0.15 -9.00
C GLN A 84 21.59 -0.08 -7.81
N ARG A 85 21.79 -0.93 -6.81
CA ARG A 85 21.11 -0.82 -5.52
C ARG A 85 21.38 0.57 -4.91
N GLY A 86 20.33 1.28 -4.48
CA GLY A 86 20.39 2.66 -4.03
C GLY A 86 20.17 3.73 -5.12
N SER A 87 20.13 3.37 -6.40
CA SER A 87 19.87 4.33 -7.48
C SER A 87 18.45 4.86 -7.44
N HIS A 88 18.28 6.16 -7.64
CA HIS A 88 16.98 6.79 -7.84
C HIS A 88 16.52 6.58 -9.28
N VAL A 89 15.28 6.18 -9.45
CA VAL A 89 14.68 5.87 -10.75
C VAL A 89 13.33 6.54 -10.94
N LYS A 90 13.01 6.87 -12.19
CA LYS A 90 11.72 7.44 -12.57
C LYS A 90 10.84 6.39 -13.24
N LYS A 91 9.54 6.58 -13.15
CA LYS A 91 8.56 5.77 -13.89
C LYS A 91 8.88 5.76 -15.39
N GLY A 92 8.90 4.55 -16.00
CA GLY A 92 9.25 4.34 -17.40
C GLY A 92 10.76 4.28 -17.69
N GLN A 93 11.63 4.58 -16.74
CA GLN A 93 13.07 4.49 -16.92
C GLN A 93 13.50 3.04 -17.12
N VAL A 94 14.41 2.78 -18.07
CA VAL A 94 15.01 1.47 -18.32
C VAL A 94 15.97 1.15 -17.18
N LEU A 95 15.76 0.00 -16.55
CA LEU A 95 16.54 -0.50 -15.41
C LEU A 95 17.54 -1.59 -15.81
N ALA A 96 17.13 -2.47 -16.72
CA ALA A 96 17.94 -3.55 -17.23
C ALA A 96 17.57 -3.87 -18.67
N ILE A 97 18.51 -4.44 -19.42
CA ILE A 97 18.32 -4.94 -20.77
C ILE A 97 18.64 -6.42 -20.78
N LEU A 98 17.70 -7.21 -21.29
CA LEU A 98 17.87 -8.64 -21.53
C LEU A 98 18.40 -8.87 -22.95
N GLU A 99 19.04 -10.02 -23.20
CA GLU A 99 19.42 -10.44 -24.52
C GLU A 99 18.19 -10.52 -25.43
N ASN A 100 18.25 -9.87 -26.61
CA ASN A 100 17.08 -9.63 -27.44
C ASN A 100 17.32 -9.78 -28.93
N ARG A 101 18.49 -10.30 -29.35
CA ARG A 101 18.86 -10.39 -30.78
C ARG A 101 17.85 -11.18 -31.60
N ASP A 102 17.41 -12.33 -31.09
CA ASP A 102 16.43 -13.16 -31.75
C ASP A 102 15.07 -12.48 -31.87
N LEU A 103 14.64 -11.79 -30.77
CA LEU A 103 13.40 -11.02 -30.76
C LEU A 103 13.46 -9.82 -31.71
N ALA A 104 14.61 -9.15 -31.80
CA ALA A 104 14.81 -8.05 -32.73
C ALA A 104 14.73 -8.54 -34.19
N GLY A 105 15.39 -9.67 -34.52
CA GLY A 105 15.28 -10.29 -35.82
C GLY A 105 13.85 -10.70 -36.19
N GLN A 106 13.09 -11.25 -35.23
CA GLN A 106 11.69 -11.61 -35.43
C GLN A 106 10.78 -10.38 -35.62
N ALA A 107 11.02 -9.29 -34.85
CA ALA A 107 10.28 -8.04 -35.05
C ALA A 107 10.54 -7.43 -36.44
N GLU A 108 11.79 -7.43 -36.89
CA GLU A 108 12.16 -6.96 -38.24
C GLU A 108 11.53 -7.80 -39.35
N ALA A 109 11.55 -9.13 -39.21
CA ALA A 109 10.91 -10.04 -40.18
C ALA A 109 9.38 -9.82 -40.23
N SER A 110 8.74 -9.64 -39.05
CA SER A 110 7.30 -9.39 -38.98
C SER A 110 6.94 -8.03 -39.58
N LYS A 111 7.78 -7.02 -39.40
CA LYS A 111 7.64 -5.70 -40.04
C LYS A 111 7.74 -5.82 -41.57
N GLY A 112 8.72 -6.55 -42.08
CA GLY A 112 8.83 -6.81 -43.50
C GLY A 112 7.59 -7.51 -44.10
N ASN A 113 7.03 -8.48 -43.36
CA ASN A 113 5.78 -9.13 -43.77
C ASN A 113 4.58 -8.16 -43.79
N PHE A 114 4.51 -7.25 -42.86
CA PHE A 114 3.48 -6.20 -42.84
C PHE A 114 3.64 -5.24 -44.02
N GLU A 115 4.86 -4.77 -44.31
CA GLU A 115 5.15 -3.89 -45.45
C GLU A 115 4.78 -4.57 -46.77
N GLN A 116 5.08 -5.88 -46.95
CA GLN A 116 4.66 -6.66 -48.09
C GLN A 116 3.14 -6.76 -48.24
N ALA A 117 2.43 -7.02 -47.13
CA ALA A 117 0.98 -7.13 -47.14
C ALA A 117 0.30 -5.76 -47.38
N ASP A 118 0.88 -4.68 -46.88
CA ASP A 118 0.41 -3.31 -47.11
C ASP A 118 0.61 -2.91 -48.60
N ALA A 119 1.77 -3.16 -49.17
CA ALA A 119 2.03 -2.96 -50.63
C ALA A 119 1.07 -3.79 -51.49
N GLY A 120 0.77 -5.03 -51.10
CA GLY A 120 -0.22 -5.88 -51.75
C GLY A 120 -1.63 -5.31 -51.70
N TYR A 121 -2.02 -4.75 -50.54
CA TYR A 121 -3.30 -4.06 -50.36
C TYR A 121 -3.39 -2.81 -51.27
N VAL A 122 -2.37 -1.94 -51.26
CA VAL A 122 -2.30 -0.75 -52.13
C VAL A 122 -2.39 -1.13 -53.59
N THR A 123 -1.61 -2.12 -54.04
CA THR A 123 -1.67 -2.64 -55.42
C THR A 123 -3.06 -3.15 -55.78
N SER A 124 -3.73 -3.83 -54.85
CA SER A 124 -5.10 -4.32 -55.09
C SER A 124 -6.10 -3.19 -55.25
N VAL A 125 -5.97 -2.11 -54.45
CA VAL A 125 -6.85 -0.93 -54.47
C VAL A 125 -6.64 -0.10 -55.73
N ASP A 126 -5.36 0.23 -56.03
CA ASP A 126 -5.03 1.25 -57.02
C ASP A 126 -4.86 0.68 -58.46
N SER A 127 -4.59 -0.61 -58.59
CA SER A 127 -4.27 -1.19 -59.87
C SER A 127 -5.11 -2.42 -60.22
N THR A 128 -5.03 -3.49 -59.43
CA THR A 128 -5.60 -4.79 -59.80
C THR A 128 -7.12 -4.75 -59.98
N ILE A 129 -7.82 -4.21 -58.99
CA ILE A 129 -9.29 -4.17 -59.01
C ILE A 129 -9.81 -3.18 -60.10
N PRO A 130 -9.30 -1.95 -60.23
CA PRO A 130 -9.69 -1.05 -61.31
C PRO A 130 -9.46 -1.66 -62.69
N GLN A 131 -8.34 -2.29 -62.92
CA GLN A 131 -8.05 -2.93 -64.22
C GLN A 131 -9.02 -4.08 -64.55
N GLN A 132 -9.39 -4.90 -63.53
CA GLN A 132 -10.40 -5.96 -63.72
C GLN A 132 -11.78 -5.40 -64.07
N VAL A 133 -12.20 -4.33 -63.39
CA VAL A 133 -13.47 -3.66 -63.68
C VAL A 133 -13.45 -3.05 -65.06
N GLN A 134 -12.38 -2.34 -65.45
CA GLN A 134 -12.22 -1.73 -66.76
C GLN A 134 -12.26 -2.77 -67.86
N LYS A 135 -11.59 -3.91 -67.69
CA LYS A 135 -11.63 -5.02 -68.65
C LYS A 135 -13.06 -5.54 -68.82
N ALA A 136 -13.76 -5.80 -67.70
CA ALA A 136 -15.16 -6.27 -67.77
C ALA A 136 -16.11 -5.25 -68.41
N GLU A 137 -15.86 -3.95 -68.25
CA GLU A 137 -16.60 -2.88 -68.93
C GLU A 137 -16.40 -2.89 -70.44
N LEU A 138 -15.14 -3.06 -70.86
CA LEU A 138 -14.80 -3.18 -72.29
C LEU A 138 -15.41 -4.44 -72.92
N ASP A 139 -15.33 -5.57 -72.22
CA ASP A 139 -15.91 -6.83 -72.67
C ASP A 139 -17.44 -6.74 -72.81
N ALA A 140 -18.13 -6.11 -71.84
CA ALA A 140 -19.56 -5.88 -71.87
C ALA A 140 -19.97 -4.90 -72.96
N ALA A 141 -19.18 -3.84 -73.22
CA ALA A 141 -19.42 -2.87 -74.29
C ALA A 141 -19.25 -3.54 -75.67
N ALA A 142 -18.24 -4.36 -75.85
CA ALA A 142 -18.01 -5.13 -77.09
C ALA A 142 -19.13 -6.13 -77.37
N ALA A 143 -19.56 -6.88 -76.37
CA ALA A 143 -20.68 -7.83 -76.46
C ALA A 143 -22.00 -7.14 -76.78
N LYS A 144 -22.26 -5.97 -76.20
CA LYS A 144 -23.43 -5.15 -76.53
C LYS A 144 -23.39 -4.67 -77.94
N ALA A 145 -22.25 -4.15 -78.42
CA ALA A 145 -22.13 -3.67 -79.79
C ALA A 145 -22.37 -4.80 -80.79
N ALA A 146 -21.87 -6.03 -80.53
CA ALA A 146 -22.12 -7.23 -81.34
C ALA A 146 -23.60 -7.61 -81.36
N PHE A 147 -24.25 -7.59 -80.16
CA PHE A 147 -25.71 -7.84 -80.04
C PHE A 147 -26.51 -6.81 -80.82
N ASP A 148 -26.24 -5.52 -80.69
CA ASP A 148 -26.93 -4.43 -81.42
C ASP A 148 -26.74 -4.56 -82.95
N ALA A 149 -25.59 -5.02 -83.39
CA ALA A 149 -25.33 -5.31 -84.81
C ALA A 149 -26.15 -6.49 -85.38
N GLN A 150 -26.22 -7.60 -84.61
CA GLN A 150 -27.02 -8.76 -84.96
C GLN A 150 -28.54 -8.46 -84.91
N GLN A 151 -28.93 -7.65 -83.97
CA GLN A 151 -30.35 -7.18 -83.85
C GLN A 151 -30.74 -6.43 -85.12
N ARG A 152 -29.96 -5.45 -85.56
CA ARG A 152 -30.17 -4.72 -86.83
C ARG A 152 -30.19 -5.62 -88.06
N ALA A 153 -29.26 -6.58 -88.10
CA ALA A 153 -29.19 -7.55 -89.20
C ALA A 153 -30.43 -8.47 -89.25
N TYR A 154 -30.91 -8.90 -88.07
CA TYR A 154 -32.17 -9.68 -87.95
C TYR A 154 -33.39 -8.83 -88.35
N ASP A 155 -33.51 -7.63 -87.89
CA ASP A 155 -34.64 -6.75 -88.19
C ASP A 155 -34.70 -6.43 -89.70
N SER A 156 -33.58 -6.16 -90.36
CA SER A 156 -33.49 -5.95 -91.77
C SER A 156 -33.88 -7.25 -92.55
N ARG A 157 -33.39 -8.43 -92.16
CA ARG A 157 -33.76 -9.70 -92.80
C ARG A 157 -35.25 -10.04 -92.56
N LYS A 158 -35.82 -9.73 -91.48
CA LYS A 158 -37.21 -9.91 -91.17
C LYS A 158 -38.08 -9.07 -92.11
N GLU A 159 -37.70 -7.83 -92.36
CA GLU A 159 -38.38 -6.91 -93.26
C GLU A 159 -38.26 -7.44 -94.73
N LEU A 160 -37.11 -7.86 -95.18
CA LEU A 160 -36.89 -8.48 -96.53
C LEU A 160 -37.68 -9.77 -96.71
N PHE A 161 -37.78 -10.60 -95.68
CA PHE A 161 -38.60 -11.80 -95.68
C PHE A 161 -40.10 -11.51 -95.82
N GLN A 162 -40.60 -10.52 -95.11
CA GLN A 162 -41.97 -10.05 -95.25
C GLN A 162 -42.34 -9.53 -96.67
N GLN A 163 -41.29 -9.00 -97.36
CA GLN A 163 -41.46 -8.54 -98.74
C GLN A 163 -41.20 -9.73 -99.78
N GLY A 164 -40.96 -10.94 -99.27
CA GLY A 164 -40.75 -12.13 -100.11
C GLY A 164 -39.36 -12.16 -100.85
N ALA A 165 -38.40 -11.28 -100.43
CA ALA A 165 -37.11 -11.12 -101.06
C ALA A 165 -36.08 -12.14 -100.61
N ILE A 166 -36.24 -12.84 -99.51
CA ILE A 166 -35.28 -13.84 -98.99
C ILE A 166 -36.02 -15.11 -98.51
N PRO A 167 -35.38 -16.30 -98.55
CA PRO A 167 -35.93 -17.56 -98.08
C PRO A 167 -35.93 -17.57 -96.54
N GLN A 168 -36.88 -18.32 -95.95
CA GLN A 168 -37.02 -18.46 -94.43
C GLN A 168 -35.73 -18.94 -93.77
N ARG A 169 -34.95 -19.77 -94.41
CA ARG A 169 -33.69 -20.29 -93.87
C ARG A 169 -32.70 -19.16 -93.50
N GLU A 170 -32.72 -18.03 -94.24
CA GLU A 170 -31.82 -16.88 -93.98
C GLU A 170 -32.32 -16.10 -92.80
N LEU A 171 -33.63 -16.00 -92.60
CA LEU A 171 -34.20 -15.39 -91.41
C LEU A 171 -33.94 -16.28 -90.13
N ASP A 172 -34.08 -17.59 -90.25
CA ASP A 172 -33.80 -18.55 -89.16
C ASP A 172 -32.32 -18.48 -88.72
N ASN A 173 -31.41 -18.45 -89.75
CA ASN A 173 -29.93 -18.26 -89.47
C ASN A 173 -29.69 -16.91 -88.69
N ALA A 174 -30.36 -15.84 -89.05
CA ALA A 174 -30.18 -14.60 -88.42
C ALA A 174 -30.78 -14.61 -86.99
N ALA A 175 -31.89 -15.32 -86.76
CA ALA A 175 -32.50 -15.52 -85.42
C ALA A 175 -31.52 -16.28 -84.53
N VAL A 176 -30.87 -17.36 -85.01
CA VAL A 176 -29.84 -18.11 -84.23
C VAL A 176 -28.68 -17.20 -83.86
N ALA A 177 -28.13 -16.44 -84.90
CA ALA A 177 -27.02 -15.51 -84.63
C ALA A 177 -27.37 -14.43 -83.61
N LEU A 178 -28.59 -13.88 -83.63
CA LEU A 178 -29.12 -12.92 -82.65
C LEU A 178 -29.21 -13.55 -81.26
N ALA A 179 -29.78 -14.75 -81.17
CA ALA A 179 -29.91 -15.46 -79.90
C ALA A 179 -28.51 -15.74 -79.25
N GLN A 180 -27.52 -16.12 -80.06
CA GLN A 180 -26.14 -16.29 -79.58
C GLN A 180 -25.55 -14.98 -79.07
N ALA A 181 -25.65 -13.90 -79.90
CA ALA A 181 -25.13 -12.60 -79.49
C ALA A 181 -25.84 -12.03 -78.22
N ARG A 182 -27.16 -12.28 -78.11
CA ARG A 182 -27.89 -11.91 -76.91
C ARG A 182 -27.37 -12.63 -75.65
N THR A 183 -27.15 -13.95 -75.75
CA THR A 183 -26.63 -14.74 -74.63
C THR A 183 -25.23 -14.26 -74.22
N VAL A 184 -24.37 -13.96 -75.16
CA VAL A 184 -23.01 -13.44 -74.89
C VAL A 184 -23.10 -12.06 -74.19
N ASN A 185 -23.99 -11.16 -74.66
CA ASN A 185 -24.17 -9.84 -74.07
C ASN A 185 -24.73 -9.98 -72.62
N GLU A 186 -25.76 -10.81 -72.39
CA GLU A 186 -26.33 -11.04 -71.09
C GLU A 186 -25.27 -11.59 -70.09
N VAL A 187 -24.44 -12.51 -70.50
CA VAL A 187 -23.34 -13.08 -69.72
C VAL A 187 -22.31 -12.01 -69.34
N ALA A 188 -21.87 -11.23 -70.35
CA ALA A 188 -20.87 -10.16 -70.13
C ALA A 188 -21.37 -9.04 -69.19
N GLN A 189 -22.64 -8.61 -69.37
CA GLN A 189 -23.27 -7.61 -68.48
C GLN A 189 -23.43 -8.15 -67.07
N LYS A 190 -23.85 -9.40 -66.90
CA LYS A 190 -23.97 -10.01 -65.59
C LYS A 190 -22.63 -10.11 -64.90
N GLN A 191 -21.55 -10.52 -65.64
CA GLN A 191 -20.23 -10.60 -65.10
C GLN A 191 -19.70 -9.23 -64.63
N LEU A 192 -19.93 -8.14 -65.38
CA LEU A 192 -19.63 -6.80 -64.97
C LEU A 192 -20.38 -6.40 -63.72
N ALA A 193 -21.70 -6.60 -63.68
CA ALA A 193 -22.55 -6.27 -62.51
C ALA A 193 -22.12 -7.05 -61.25
N ASP A 194 -21.81 -8.32 -61.36
CA ASP A 194 -21.36 -9.17 -60.24
C ASP A 194 -19.97 -8.72 -59.76
N LEU A 195 -19.05 -8.34 -60.67
CA LEU A 195 -17.73 -7.83 -60.30
C LEU A 195 -17.85 -6.46 -59.58
N GLN A 196 -18.68 -5.56 -60.06
CA GLN A 196 -18.90 -4.25 -59.48
C GLN A 196 -19.59 -4.35 -58.09
N ARG A 197 -20.57 -5.23 -57.94
CA ARG A 197 -21.36 -5.36 -56.72
C ARG A 197 -20.66 -6.17 -55.62
N LEU A 198 -20.11 -7.33 -55.94
CA LEU A 198 -19.58 -8.29 -54.97
C LEU A 198 -18.07 -8.45 -55.06
N GLY A 199 -17.51 -8.61 -56.29
CA GLY A 199 -16.12 -8.96 -56.50
C GLY A 199 -15.18 -7.88 -55.95
N LYS A 200 -15.45 -6.61 -56.25
CA LYS A 200 -14.67 -5.45 -55.72
C LYS A 200 -14.66 -5.45 -54.18
N SER A 201 -15.82 -5.59 -53.53
CA SER A 201 -15.95 -5.56 -52.09
C SER A 201 -15.22 -6.74 -51.43
N GLN A 202 -15.33 -7.94 -51.98
CA GLN A 202 -14.70 -9.13 -51.42
C GLN A 202 -13.17 -9.11 -51.60
N ALA A 203 -12.69 -8.69 -52.77
CA ALA A 203 -11.26 -8.56 -53.02
C ALA A 203 -10.61 -7.55 -52.09
N LEU A 204 -11.25 -6.38 -51.88
CA LEU A 204 -10.80 -5.38 -50.92
C LEU A 204 -10.80 -5.91 -49.49
N LYS A 205 -11.86 -6.61 -49.06
CA LYS A 205 -11.93 -7.23 -47.74
C LYS A 205 -10.83 -8.26 -47.52
N SER A 206 -10.54 -9.10 -48.56
CA SER A 206 -9.48 -10.12 -48.47
C SER A 206 -8.11 -9.46 -48.33
N ALA A 207 -7.79 -8.47 -49.17
CA ALA A 207 -6.51 -7.77 -49.12
C ALA A 207 -6.36 -6.99 -47.80
N HIS A 208 -7.40 -6.34 -47.33
CA HIS A 208 -7.41 -5.68 -46.02
C HIS A 208 -7.24 -6.67 -44.87
N GLY A 209 -7.89 -7.84 -44.91
CA GLY A 209 -7.75 -8.89 -43.90
C GLY A 209 -6.30 -9.43 -43.81
N SER A 210 -5.64 -9.60 -44.97
CA SER A 210 -4.24 -10.01 -45.00
C SER A 210 -3.31 -8.97 -44.38
N ARG A 211 -3.53 -7.68 -44.70
CA ARG A 211 -2.79 -6.56 -44.11
C ARG A 211 -2.99 -6.50 -42.60
N LEU A 212 -4.23 -6.60 -42.12
CA LEU A 212 -4.57 -6.56 -40.69
C LEU A 212 -3.96 -7.74 -39.93
N SER A 213 -3.93 -8.93 -40.54
CA SER A 213 -3.28 -10.11 -39.94
C SER A 213 -1.77 -9.90 -39.79
N ALA A 214 -1.11 -9.38 -40.81
CA ALA A 214 0.32 -9.07 -40.77
C ALA A 214 0.64 -7.94 -39.76
N GLU A 215 -0.22 -6.93 -39.66
CA GLU A 215 -0.11 -5.86 -38.66
C GLU A 215 -0.19 -6.43 -37.24
N GLY A 216 -1.14 -7.36 -36.99
CA GLY A 216 -1.24 -8.05 -35.73
C GLY A 216 0.00 -8.84 -35.34
N GLN A 217 0.59 -9.52 -36.31
CA GLN A 217 1.85 -10.26 -36.10
C GLN A 217 3.01 -9.31 -35.78
N MET A 218 3.15 -8.20 -36.52
CA MET A 218 4.17 -7.18 -36.28
C MET A 218 4.04 -6.61 -34.85
N ARG A 219 2.84 -6.18 -34.45
CA ARG A 219 2.60 -5.66 -33.11
C ARG A 219 2.92 -6.67 -32.01
N THR A 220 2.64 -7.95 -32.24
CA THR A 220 2.97 -9.02 -31.28
C THR A 220 4.48 -9.18 -31.14
N ALA A 221 5.22 -9.19 -32.25
CA ALA A 221 6.68 -9.29 -32.24
C ALA A 221 7.35 -8.06 -31.62
N GLU A 222 6.85 -6.85 -31.88
CA GLU A 222 7.30 -5.61 -31.23
C GLU A 222 7.04 -5.63 -29.71
N ALA A 223 5.88 -6.12 -29.29
CA ALA A 223 5.57 -6.27 -27.87
C ALA A 223 6.53 -7.27 -27.18
N GLN A 224 6.84 -8.39 -27.84
CA GLN A 224 7.81 -9.37 -27.32
C GLN A 224 9.21 -8.75 -27.21
N LEU A 225 9.65 -8.01 -28.21
CA LEU A 225 10.92 -7.27 -28.17
C LEU A 225 10.94 -6.26 -27.03
N SER A 226 9.85 -5.54 -26.81
CA SER A 226 9.75 -4.57 -25.73
C SER A 226 9.91 -5.19 -24.33
N TYR A 227 9.62 -6.49 -24.17
CA TYR A 227 9.80 -7.20 -22.90
C TYR A 227 11.27 -7.46 -22.53
N SER A 228 12.20 -7.26 -23.48
CA SER A 228 13.62 -7.29 -23.20
C SER A 228 14.12 -6.06 -22.46
N GLU A 229 13.38 -4.94 -22.50
CA GLU A 229 13.68 -3.75 -21.74
C GLU A 229 12.88 -3.73 -20.45
N ILE A 230 13.55 -3.91 -19.35
CA ILE A 230 12.93 -3.86 -18.03
C ILE A 230 12.84 -2.41 -17.56
N ARG A 231 11.62 -1.92 -17.35
CA ARG A 231 11.34 -0.54 -16.98
C ARG A 231 10.68 -0.43 -15.60
N SER A 232 10.93 0.68 -14.89
CA SER A 232 10.28 0.96 -13.61
C SER A 232 8.82 1.37 -13.81
N PRO A 233 7.85 0.75 -13.11
CA PRO A 233 6.45 1.18 -13.13
C PRO A 233 6.17 2.39 -12.23
N ILE A 234 7.07 2.73 -11.29
CA ILE A 234 6.92 3.79 -10.29
C ILE A 234 8.19 4.65 -10.19
N ASP A 235 8.06 5.82 -9.60
CA ASP A 235 9.19 6.61 -9.13
C ASP A 235 9.69 6.07 -7.79
N GLY A 236 11.02 6.01 -7.58
CA GLY A 236 11.53 5.50 -6.31
C GLY A 236 13.02 5.20 -6.30
N VAL A 237 13.42 4.35 -5.39
CA VAL A 237 14.80 3.91 -5.21
C VAL A 237 14.87 2.38 -5.38
N VAL A 238 15.90 1.90 -6.06
CA VAL A 238 16.17 0.47 -6.17
C VAL A 238 16.66 -0.04 -4.81
N THR A 239 15.84 -0.87 -4.17
CA THR A 239 16.14 -1.40 -2.82
C THR A 239 16.81 -2.75 -2.88
N ASP A 240 16.49 -3.56 -3.90
CA ASP A 240 17.08 -4.89 -4.06
C ASP A 240 17.36 -5.22 -5.53
N ARG A 241 18.44 -5.98 -5.75
CA ARG A 241 18.90 -6.47 -7.04
C ARG A 241 19.68 -7.77 -6.82
N PRO A 242 18.99 -8.93 -6.81
CA PRO A 242 19.63 -10.22 -6.53
C PRO A 242 20.49 -10.79 -7.67
N LEU A 243 20.27 -10.31 -8.93
CA LEU A 243 20.96 -10.82 -10.11
C LEU A 243 22.00 -9.82 -10.63
N TYR A 244 22.96 -10.34 -11.40
CA TYR A 244 24.04 -9.60 -12.05
C TYR A 244 23.96 -9.68 -13.57
N ALA A 245 24.70 -8.82 -14.26
CA ALA A 245 24.89 -8.94 -15.71
C ALA A 245 25.52 -10.28 -16.05
N GLY A 246 24.99 -10.97 -17.04
CA GLY A 246 25.35 -12.34 -17.40
C GLY A 246 24.45 -13.41 -16.79
N ASP A 247 23.72 -13.13 -15.70
CA ASP A 247 22.82 -14.10 -15.09
C ASP A 247 21.56 -14.30 -15.96
N LEU A 248 20.95 -15.49 -15.84
CA LEU A 248 19.68 -15.81 -16.51
C LEU A 248 18.50 -15.24 -15.72
N ALA A 249 17.82 -14.26 -16.29
CA ALA A 249 16.55 -13.79 -15.78
C ALA A 249 15.43 -14.72 -16.23
N THR A 250 14.75 -15.36 -15.27
CA THR A 250 13.64 -16.28 -15.54
C THR A 250 12.31 -15.52 -15.48
N ALA A 251 11.42 -15.80 -16.43
CA ALA A 251 10.09 -15.18 -16.47
C ALA A 251 9.34 -15.34 -15.13
N ASN A 252 8.70 -14.26 -14.69
CA ASN A 252 7.94 -14.14 -13.43
C ASN A 252 8.78 -14.26 -12.14
N GLN A 253 10.11 -14.32 -12.20
CA GLN A 253 10.95 -14.24 -11.02
C GLN A 253 11.44 -12.81 -10.78
N PRO A 254 11.45 -12.31 -9.53
CA PRO A 254 11.91 -10.97 -9.21
C PRO A 254 13.38 -10.75 -9.57
N ILE A 255 13.67 -9.66 -10.28
CA ILE A 255 15.04 -9.24 -10.61
C ILE A 255 15.43 -7.90 -9.99
N LEU A 256 14.45 -7.08 -9.65
CA LEU A 256 14.62 -5.76 -9.05
C LEU A 256 13.43 -5.45 -8.16
N THR A 257 13.69 -4.74 -7.06
CA THR A 257 12.64 -4.13 -6.23
C THR A 257 12.87 -2.63 -6.19
N VAL A 258 11.82 -1.87 -6.50
CA VAL A 258 11.81 -0.40 -6.41
C VAL A 258 10.78 0.01 -5.38
N MET A 259 11.15 0.91 -4.48
CA MET A 259 10.29 1.46 -3.43
C MET A 259 10.27 2.99 -3.48
N ASN A 260 9.09 3.55 -3.32
CA ASN A 260 8.94 4.99 -3.15
C ASN A 260 9.14 5.35 -1.67
N LEU A 261 10.28 5.95 -1.33
CA LEU A 261 10.64 6.30 0.03
C LEU A 261 10.06 7.65 0.48
N SER A 262 9.33 8.36 -0.37
CA SER A 262 8.74 9.66 -0.04
C SER A 262 7.52 9.56 0.88
N ARG A 263 6.87 8.40 0.91
CA ARG A 263 5.69 8.13 1.74
C ARG A 263 5.84 6.79 2.42
N LEU A 264 6.00 6.83 3.74
CA LEU A 264 6.19 5.65 4.57
C LEU A 264 4.98 5.46 5.48
N ILE A 265 4.60 4.22 5.67
CA ILE A 265 3.57 3.80 6.62
C ILE A 265 4.16 2.83 7.62
N ALA A 266 3.75 2.98 8.87
CA ALA A 266 3.97 1.96 9.89
C ALA A 266 2.70 1.11 10.02
N LYS A 267 2.84 -0.20 9.87
CA LYS A 267 1.76 -1.17 10.04
C LYS A 267 1.89 -1.82 11.40
N SER A 268 0.87 -1.67 12.22
CA SER A 268 0.77 -2.23 13.57
C SER A 268 -0.41 -3.18 13.69
N HIS A 269 -0.30 -4.16 14.57
CA HIS A 269 -1.37 -5.10 14.91
C HIS A 269 -1.83 -4.79 16.34
N VAL A 270 -2.99 -4.16 16.45
CA VAL A 270 -3.55 -3.66 17.72
C VAL A 270 -4.66 -4.59 18.19
N PRO A 271 -4.72 -4.96 19.50
CA PRO A 271 -5.84 -5.74 20.03
C PRO A 271 -7.18 -5.09 19.73
N GLN A 272 -8.21 -5.90 19.44
CA GLN A 272 -9.55 -5.42 19.06
C GLN A 272 -10.13 -4.42 20.07
N SER A 273 -9.94 -4.65 21.39
CA SER A 273 -10.41 -3.77 22.45
C SER A 273 -9.81 -2.36 22.39
N GLU A 274 -8.55 -2.26 21.98
CA GLU A 274 -7.83 -1.00 21.84
C GLU A 274 -8.13 -0.34 20.49
N ALA A 275 -8.19 -1.13 19.42
CA ALA A 275 -8.49 -0.64 18.08
C ALA A 275 -9.88 -0.01 17.96
N ALA A 276 -10.86 -0.47 18.76
CA ALA A 276 -12.21 0.12 18.84
C ALA A 276 -12.22 1.58 19.27
N LYS A 277 -11.15 2.04 19.96
CA LYS A 277 -10.99 3.42 20.44
C LYS A 277 -10.36 4.33 19.39
N LEU A 278 -9.81 3.77 18.30
CA LEU A 278 -9.09 4.46 17.25
C LEU A 278 -10.01 4.85 16.08
N LYS A 279 -9.73 5.99 15.47
CA LYS A 279 -10.47 6.48 14.29
C LYS A 279 -9.51 6.94 13.22
N LEU A 280 -9.95 6.87 11.97
CA LEU A 280 -9.24 7.46 10.84
C LEU A 280 -8.96 8.94 11.10
N GLY A 281 -7.73 9.37 10.82
CA GLY A 281 -7.30 10.74 11.01
C GLY A 281 -6.81 11.09 12.41
N ASN A 282 -6.91 10.19 13.39
CA ASN A 282 -6.32 10.39 14.70
C ASN A 282 -4.81 10.59 14.59
N SER A 283 -4.24 11.41 15.48
CA SER A 283 -2.80 11.63 15.57
C SER A 283 -2.10 10.37 16.04
N ALA A 284 -0.89 10.19 15.57
CA ALA A 284 -0.01 9.13 16.01
C ALA A 284 1.43 9.65 16.08
N GLU A 285 2.24 9.03 16.90
CA GLU A 285 3.66 9.31 17.01
C GLU A 285 4.44 8.00 16.79
N LEU A 286 5.47 8.08 15.95
CA LEU A 286 6.36 6.95 15.67
C LEU A 286 7.67 7.19 16.41
N LYS A 287 7.95 6.36 17.40
CA LYS A 287 9.22 6.33 18.09
C LYS A 287 10.14 5.34 17.38
N VAL A 288 11.23 5.83 16.83
CA VAL A 288 12.23 5.06 16.11
C VAL A 288 13.48 4.97 16.94
N SER A 289 13.96 3.76 17.19
CA SER A 289 15.21 3.56 17.94
C SER A 289 16.36 4.31 17.26
N GLY A 290 17.05 5.16 18.03
CA GLY A 290 18.15 5.99 17.52
C GLY A 290 17.74 7.37 16.99
N LEU A 291 16.47 7.76 17.15
CA LEU A 291 16.03 9.15 16.97
C LEU A 291 15.52 9.69 18.30
N ASP A 292 15.98 10.86 18.69
CA ASP A 292 15.60 11.52 19.94
C ASP A 292 14.18 12.08 19.88
N GLU A 293 13.71 12.51 18.70
CA GLU A 293 12.37 13.07 18.52
C GLU A 293 11.44 12.07 17.82
N PRO A 294 10.21 11.86 18.36
CA PRO A 294 9.22 11.03 17.70
C PRO A 294 8.73 11.68 16.40
N ILE A 295 8.50 10.87 15.38
CA ILE A 295 7.98 11.32 14.10
C ILE A 295 6.46 11.41 14.20
N LYS A 296 5.91 12.59 13.95
CA LYS A 296 4.47 12.79 13.92
C LYS A 296 3.86 12.08 12.71
N GLY A 297 2.76 11.40 12.95
CA GLY A 297 2.01 10.66 11.95
C GLY A 297 0.51 10.80 12.14
N ARG A 298 -0.23 10.11 11.28
CA ARG A 298 -1.69 10.07 11.32
C ARG A 298 -2.18 8.68 10.95
N ILE A 299 -3.24 8.22 11.59
CA ILE A 299 -3.91 6.97 11.24
C ILE A 299 -4.61 7.14 9.89
N THR A 300 -4.20 6.34 8.90
CA THR A 300 -4.75 6.34 7.54
C THR A 300 -5.63 5.13 7.27
N LEU A 301 -5.48 4.06 8.04
CA LEU A 301 -6.32 2.87 7.96
C LEU A 301 -6.50 2.24 9.33
N VAL A 302 -7.72 1.88 9.65
CA VAL A 302 -8.07 0.89 10.68
C VAL A 302 -8.79 -0.22 9.93
N SER A 303 -8.22 -1.42 9.89
CA SER A 303 -8.78 -2.53 9.12
C SER A 303 -10.22 -2.84 9.55
N PRO A 304 -11.15 -3.00 8.62
CA PRO A 304 -12.53 -3.39 8.94
C PRO A 304 -12.67 -4.87 9.32
N ALA A 305 -11.60 -5.65 9.19
CA ALA A 305 -11.56 -7.07 9.48
C ALA A 305 -10.44 -7.39 10.48
N LEU A 306 -10.65 -8.43 11.28
CA LEU A 306 -9.61 -9.03 12.13
C LEU A 306 -8.59 -9.78 11.28
N ASP A 307 -7.37 -9.85 11.76
CA ASP A 307 -6.34 -10.67 11.14
C ASP A 307 -6.69 -12.15 11.27
N PRO A 308 -6.50 -12.94 10.21
CA PRO A 308 -6.79 -14.37 10.24
C PRO A 308 -6.02 -15.08 11.37
N GLY A 309 -6.76 -15.74 12.28
CA GLY A 309 -6.18 -16.51 13.38
C GLY A 309 -5.69 -15.68 14.57
N SER A 310 -5.96 -14.38 14.62
CA SER A 310 -5.64 -13.52 15.76
C SER A 310 -6.83 -12.66 16.19
N THR A 311 -6.70 -12.02 17.34
CA THR A 311 -7.69 -11.05 17.86
C THR A 311 -7.23 -9.61 17.64
N THR A 312 -6.33 -9.39 16.69
CA THR A 312 -5.76 -8.07 16.38
C THR A 312 -6.39 -7.47 15.12
N ILE A 313 -6.30 -6.18 15.02
CA ILE A 313 -6.74 -5.36 13.87
C ILE A 313 -5.51 -4.62 13.35
N GLU A 314 -5.29 -4.69 12.04
CA GLU A 314 -4.22 -3.97 11.38
C GLU A 314 -4.54 -2.47 11.34
N VAL A 315 -3.62 -1.65 11.84
CA VAL A 315 -3.71 -0.18 11.83
C VAL A 315 -2.51 0.39 11.07
N TRP A 316 -2.77 1.29 10.13
CA TRP A 316 -1.72 1.97 9.36
C TRP A 316 -1.56 3.41 9.82
N VAL A 317 -0.33 3.77 10.08
CA VAL A 317 0.07 5.13 10.44
C VAL A 317 0.99 5.68 9.36
N GLU A 318 0.58 6.74 8.69
CA GLU A 318 1.41 7.44 7.71
C GLU A 318 2.22 8.52 8.42
N ALA A 319 3.54 8.54 8.20
CA ALA A 319 4.42 9.58 8.71
C ALA A 319 4.14 10.91 8.00
N ALA A 320 3.97 11.99 8.77
CA ALA A 320 3.65 13.32 8.21
C ALA A 320 4.80 13.90 7.35
N LYS A 321 6.03 13.57 7.69
CA LYS A 321 7.22 13.94 6.91
C LYS A 321 8.16 12.73 6.85
N PRO A 322 8.63 12.37 5.64
CA PRO A 322 9.63 11.32 5.53
C PRO A 322 10.94 11.77 6.21
N ASN A 323 11.47 10.91 7.07
CA ASN A 323 12.80 11.09 7.65
C ASN A 323 13.76 10.14 6.94
N PRO A 324 14.87 10.61 6.35
CA PRO A 324 15.83 9.75 5.64
C PRO A 324 16.45 8.63 6.49
N ALA A 325 16.45 8.80 7.82
CA ALA A 325 16.91 7.77 8.74
C ALA A 325 15.95 6.58 8.85
N VAL A 326 14.67 6.78 8.54
CA VAL A 326 13.64 5.72 8.61
C VAL A 326 13.60 4.97 7.30
N LYS A 327 13.82 3.66 7.38
CA LYS A 327 13.86 2.79 6.21
C LYS A 327 12.74 1.74 6.28
N PRO A 328 12.15 1.35 5.16
CA PRO A 328 11.26 0.18 5.11
C PRO A 328 11.91 -1.05 5.74
N GLY A 329 11.15 -1.82 6.49
CA GLY A 329 11.61 -2.98 7.24
C GLY A 329 12.06 -2.68 8.68
N MET A 330 12.17 -1.43 9.10
CA MET A 330 12.45 -1.07 10.50
C MET A 330 11.23 -1.34 11.38
N THR A 331 11.49 -1.86 12.58
CA THR A 331 10.49 -1.94 13.66
C THR A 331 10.51 -0.63 14.43
N VAL A 332 9.33 -0.09 14.71
CA VAL A 332 9.13 1.16 15.44
C VAL A 332 7.99 0.98 16.45
N GLU A 333 8.03 1.72 17.54
CA GLU A 333 6.90 1.83 18.45
C GLU A 333 5.97 2.95 17.97
N VAL A 334 4.67 2.67 17.84
CA VAL A 334 3.67 3.67 17.50
C VAL A 334 2.80 3.97 18.71
N LEU A 335 2.69 5.25 19.04
CA LEU A 335 1.75 5.76 20.03
C LEU A 335 0.53 6.32 19.28
N LEU A 336 -0.59 5.61 19.38
CA LEU A 336 -1.83 5.94 18.69
C LEU A 336 -2.73 6.73 19.64
N THR A 337 -3.14 7.94 19.24
CA THR A 337 -4.03 8.76 20.01
C THR A 337 -5.48 8.36 19.76
N GLY A 338 -6.17 7.92 20.79
CA GLY A 338 -7.59 7.60 20.75
C GLY A 338 -8.49 8.80 21.04
N LYS A 339 -9.40 8.64 22.02
CA LYS A 339 -10.33 9.68 22.45
C LYS A 339 -9.58 10.78 23.20
N THR A 340 -9.75 12.02 22.79
CA THR A 340 -9.22 13.21 23.48
C THR A 340 -10.36 13.93 24.18
N VAL A 341 -10.18 14.21 25.47
CA VAL A 341 -11.10 14.99 26.29
C VAL A 341 -10.41 16.28 26.69
N LYS A 342 -11.00 17.40 26.31
CA LYS A 342 -10.52 18.74 26.69
C LYS A 342 -11.15 19.15 28.03
N ASP A 343 -10.42 19.96 28.77
CA ASP A 343 -10.90 20.52 30.06
C ASP A 343 -11.33 19.44 31.09
N ALA A 344 -10.58 18.33 31.08
CA ALA A 344 -10.79 17.22 32.00
C ALA A 344 -10.06 17.45 33.32
N ILE A 345 -10.62 16.99 34.43
CA ILE A 345 -9.93 16.91 35.72
C ILE A 345 -9.00 15.70 35.64
N VAL A 346 -7.71 15.95 35.72
CA VAL A 346 -6.66 14.93 35.52
C VAL A 346 -5.86 14.77 36.81
N VAL A 347 -5.55 13.54 37.14
CA VAL A 347 -4.73 13.15 38.29
C VAL A 347 -3.71 12.11 37.85
N PRO A 348 -2.54 12.02 38.49
CA PRO A 348 -1.62 10.93 38.24
C PRO A 348 -2.28 9.57 38.41
N ALA A 349 -2.04 8.64 37.50
CA ALA A 349 -2.68 7.31 37.51
C ALA A 349 -2.37 6.52 38.76
N ASP A 350 -1.21 6.76 39.39
CA ASP A 350 -0.75 6.13 40.62
C ASP A 350 -1.54 6.62 41.87
N ALA A 351 -2.25 7.76 41.78
CA ALA A 351 -3.09 8.28 42.83
C ALA A 351 -4.50 7.66 42.90
N VAL A 352 -4.81 6.77 41.94
CA VAL A 352 -6.12 6.13 41.82
C VAL A 352 -6.02 4.68 42.31
N PHE A 353 -6.76 4.39 43.40
CA PHE A 353 -6.76 3.08 44.05
C PHE A 353 -8.07 2.33 43.79
N LYS A 354 -8.01 0.98 43.80
CA LYS A 354 -9.22 0.14 43.78
C LYS A 354 -9.53 -0.38 45.16
N ASN A 355 -10.78 -0.25 45.58
CA ASN A 355 -11.26 -0.86 46.82
C ASN A 355 -11.36 -2.38 46.63
N ALA A 356 -10.68 -3.14 47.51
CA ALA A 356 -10.65 -4.60 47.48
C ALA A 356 -12.03 -5.24 47.71
N GLU A 357 -12.92 -4.59 48.49
CA GLU A 357 -14.21 -5.15 48.88
C GLU A 357 -15.38 -4.79 47.95
N GLY A 358 -15.26 -3.70 47.17
CA GLY A 358 -16.38 -3.18 46.36
C GLY A 358 -16.05 -2.96 44.86
N GLY A 359 -14.79 -3.12 44.44
CA GLY A 359 -14.38 -2.91 43.05
C GLY A 359 -14.53 -1.45 42.55
N THR A 360 -14.85 -0.49 43.45
CA THR A 360 -14.98 0.93 43.10
C THR A 360 -13.63 1.63 43.19
N ASP A 361 -13.39 2.52 42.23
CA ASP A 361 -12.17 3.33 42.20
C ASP A 361 -12.32 4.49 43.21
N TYR A 362 -11.25 4.79 43.95
CA TYR A 362 -11.20 5.91 44.89
C TYR A 362 -9.86 6.65 44.82
N VAL A 363 -9.87 7.89 45.24
CA VAL A 363 -8.68 8.70 45.47
C VAL A 363 -8.64 9.12 46.93
N VAL A 364 -7.47 9.42 47.45
CA VAL A 364 -7.28 9.88 48.83
C VAL A 364 -6.94 11.38 48.79
N LEU A 365 -7.77 12.18 49.41
CA LEU A 365 -7.57 13.61 49.51
C LEU A 365 -6.89 13.95 50.86
N ALA A 366 -5.96 14.92 50.83
CA ALA A 366 -5.43 15.51 52.04
C ALA A 366 -6.39 16.63 52.51
N GLY A 367 -7.15 16.37 53.56
CA GLY A 367 -8.08 17.36 54.14
C GLY A 367 -7.37 18.52 54.80
N SER A 368 -8.05 19.67 54.89
CA SER A 368 -7.59 20.84 55.67
C SER A 368 -7.46 20.56 57.16
N ASP A 369 -8.06 19.46 57.64
CA ASP A 369 -7.99 18.94 58.99
C ASP A 369 -6.76 18.06 59.27
N GLN A 370 -5.81 18.01 58.28
CA GLN A 370 -4.62 17.15 58.31
C GLN A 370 -4.94 15.64 58.38
N LYS A 371 -6.06 15.26 57.79
CA LYS A 371 -6.48 13.86 57.68
C LYS A 371 -6.65 13.44 56.23
N ALA A 372 -6.45 12.16 55.96
CA ALA A 372 -6.71 11.52 54.68
C ALA A 372 -8.21 11.19 54.57
N HIS A 373 -8.83 11.60 53.46
CA HIS A 373 -10.23 11.31 53.17
C HIS A 373 -10.39 10.51 51.90
N TRP A 374 -11.01 9.35 51.96
CA TRP A 374 -11.34 8.55 50.80
C TRP A 374 -12.50 9.16 50.04
N LYS A 375 -12.31 9.32 48.71
CA LYS A 375 -13.37 9.81 47.86
C LYS A 375 -13.56 8.86 46.68
N THR A 376 -14.73 8.24 46.58
CA THR A 376 -15.10 7.42 45.44
C THR A 376 -15.18 8.28 44.18
N VAL A 377 -14.56 7.82 43.10
CA VAL A 377 -14.46 8.55 41.83
C VAL A 377 -14.89 7.68 40.67
N GLN A 378 -15.37 8.33 39.62
CA GLN A 378 -15.55 7.71 38.32
C GLN A 378 -14.39 8.08 37.41
N ILE A 379 -13.72 7.06 36.89
CA ILE A 379 -12.59 7.24 35.98
C ILE A 379 -13.11 7.27 34.54
N GLY A 380 -12.55 8.17 33.75
CA GLY A 380 -12.77 8.26 32.30
C GLY A 380 -11.59 7.73 31.51
N VAL A 381 -10.96 8.59 30.69
CA VAL A 381 -9.80 8.30 29.89
C VAL A 381 -8.54 8.12 30.74
N ARG A 382 -7.66 7.20 30.35
CA ARG A 382 -6.32 6.99 30.93
C ARG A 382 -5.27 7.00 29.80
N ASN A 383 -4.10 7.57 30.08
CA ASN A 383 -2.98 7.58 29.12
C ASN A 383 -1.71 6.84 29.60
N GLY A 384 -1.80 6.12 30.69
CA GLY A 384 -0.68 5.43 31.32
C GLY A 384 -0.08 6.21 32.49
N GLU A 385 0.19 7.51 32.34
CA GLU A 385 0.74 8.40 33.38
C GLU A 385 -0.37 9.08 34.16
N ASP A 386 -1.48 9.43 33.51
CA ASP A 386 -2.58 10.20 34.02
C ASP A 386 -3.92 9.50 33.87
N ALA A 387 -4.87 9.85 34.75
CA ALA A 387 -6.23 9.39 34.69
C ALA A 387 -7.21 10.56 34.76
N GLN A 388 -8.22 10.56 33.89
CA GLN A 388 -9.34 11.48 33.97
C GLN A 388 -10.29 11.08 35.09
N ILE A 389 -10.68 12.04 35.92
CA ILE A 389 -11.79 11.89 36.87
C ILE A 389 -13.02 12.60 36.30
N VAL A 390 -14.07 11.81 36.05
CA VAL A 390 -15.33 12.33 35.49
C VAL A 390 -16.20 12.94 36.60
N SER A 391 -16.20 12.33 37.79
CA SER A 391 -16.95 12.80 38.95
C SER A 391 -16.30 12.33 40.26
N GLY A 392 -16.51 13.08 41.32
CA GLY A 392 -16.07 12.76 42.68
C GLY A 392 -15.13 13.79 43.31
N ILE A 393 -14.38 14.56 42.52
CA ILE A 393 -13.45 15.61 42.97
C ILE A 393 -13.59 16.89 42.13
N ASN A 394 -13.00 17.98 42.63
CA ASN A 394 -12.95 19.27 41.95
C ASN A 394 -11.48 19.59 41.53
N ALA A 395 -11.35 20.47 40.57
CA ALA A 395 -10.03 20.99 40.20
C ALA A 395 -9.46 21.78 41.40
N GLY A 396 -8.18 21.52 41.69
CA GLY A 396 -7.47 22.11 42.83
C GLY A 396 -7.50 21.27 44.10
N ASP A 397 -8.28 20.18 44.15
CA ASP A 397 -8.29 19.29 45.34
C ASP A 397 -6.88 18.63 45.48
N PRO A 398 -6.29 18.64 46.70
CA PRO A 398 -4.97 18.04 46.95
C PRO A 398 -5.11 16.53 47.07
N ILE A 399 -4.58 15.80 46.09
CA ILE A 399 -4.64 14.34 45.98
C ILE A 399 -3.34 13.74 46.49
N ILE A 400 -3.40 12.70 47.31
CA ILE A 400 -2.23 11.97 47.78
C ILE A 400 -1.74 11.05 46.67
N THR A 401 -0.52 11.30 46.16
CA THR A 401 0.12 10.54 45.10
C THR A 401 1.11 9.49 45.63
N SER A 402 1.76 9.77 46.76
CA SER A 402 2.69 8.84 47.40
C SER A 402 2.34 8.70 48.87
N GLY A 403 2.44 7.46 49.42
CA GLY A 403 2.09 7.15 50.80
C GLY A 403 0.57 6.90 51.04
N GLY A 404 -0.26 6.95 49.96
CA GLY A 404 -1.71 6.74 50.04
C GLY A 404 -2.18 5.28 49.98
N TYR A 405 -1.28 4.32 49.63
CA TYR A 405 -1.66 2.92 49.52
C TYR A 405 -2.02 2.32 50.87
N ALA A 406 -3.18 1.70 50.97
CA ALA A 406 -3.72 1.09 52.18
C ALA A 406 -3.83 2.04 53.40
N LEU A 407 -3.84 3.38 53.17
CA LEU A 407 -4.02 4.36 54.22
C LEU A 407 -5.50 4.35 54.69
N PRO A 408 -5.80 4.06 55.98
CA PRO A 408 -7.18 4.08 56.44
C PRO A 408 -7.80 5.47 56.36
N ASP A 409 -9.12 5.53 56.15
CA ASP A 409 -9.86 6.78 56.16
C ASP A 409 -9.71 7.47 57.53
N ASN A 410 -9.62 8.82 57.55
CA ASN A 410 -9.41 9.67 58.72
C ASN A 410 -8.02 9.52 59.40
N THR A 411 -7.02 8.91 58.76
CA THR A 411 -5.65 8.86 59.28
C THR A 411 -5.00 10.23 59.27
N LYS A 412 -4.26 10.61 60.34
CA LYS A 412 -3.50 11.86 60.38
C LYS A 412 -2.34 11.80 59.37
N VAL A 413 -2.29 12.79 58.49
CA VAL A 413 -1.25 12.90 57.46
C VAL A 413 -0.47 14.20 57.55
N LYS A 414 0.80 14.16 57.25
CA LYS A 414 1.66 15.31 57.12
C LYS A 414 2.03 15.44 55.66
N VAL A 415 1.58 16.52 55.04
CA VAL A 415 1.92 16.82 53.66
C VAL A 415 3.38 17.26 53.58
N GLU A 416 4.21 16.51 52.91
CA GLU A 416 5.55 16.92 52.51
C GLU A 416 5.50 17.45 51.10
N ALA A 417 6.09 18.66 50.86
CA ALA A 417 6.17 19.22 49.52
C ALA A 417 6.93 18.23 48.60
N ALA A 418 6.36 17.93 47.44
CA ALA A 418 7.06 17.15 46.41
C ALA A 418 8.38 17.83 46.11
N PRO A 419 9.50 17.10 45.97
CA PRO A 419 10.75 17.67 45.48
C PRO A 419 10.47 18.25 44.09
N ALA A 420 10.66 19.57 43.95
CA ALA A 420 10.53 20.23 42.66
C ALA A 420 11.45 19.49 41.64
N GLU A 421 10.88 18.95 40.57
CA GLU A 421 11.65 18.49 39.45
C GLU A 421 12.53 19.64 39.01
N LYS A 422 13.84 19.44 39.11
CA LYS A 422 14.83 20.38 38.60
C LYS A 422 14.67 20.34 37.05
N GLU A 423 14.04 21.38 36.53
CA GLU A 423 14.27 21.77 35.16
C GLU A 423 15.79 21.80 34.95
N ALA A 424 16.28 20.96 34.04
CA ALA A 424 17.66 21.01 33.57
C ALA A 424 17.83 22.31 32.75
N GLY A 425 17.93 23.42 33.48
CA GLY A 425 18.28 24.73 32.95
C GLY A 425 19.72 24.74 32.53
N ASP A 426 19.89 24.96 31.26
CA ASP A 426 21.04 25.42 30.55
C ASP A 426 21.87 26.42 31.38
N LYS A 427 23.03 25.99 31.89
CA LYS A 427 24.08 26.89 32.38
C LYS A 427 25.19 26.97 31.34
N ALA A 428 25.02 27.94 30.44
CA ALA A 428 26.12 28.57 29.78
C ALA A 428 27.06 29.20 30.83
N ASP A 429 28.20 28.60 31.05
CA ASP A 429 29.30 29.19 31.82
C ASP A 429 30.17 30.01 30.88
N LYS A 430 30.06 31.34 31.05
CA LYS A 430 30.98 32.32 30.57
C LYS A 430 32.11 32.42 31.60
N SER A 431 33.30 32.07 31.23
CA SER A 431 34.48 32.61 31.87
C SER A 431 35.53 32.98 30.83
N ASP A 432 35.68 34.22 30.80
CA ASP A 432 36.66 35.19 30.38
C ASP A 432 38.11 34.76 30.29
N LYS A 433 38.70 35.25 29.22
CA LYS A 433 40.01 35.99 29.09
C LYS A 433 41.34 35.36 29.45
N ASP A 434 42.12 35.60 28.52
CA ASP A 434 43.43 36.21 28.40
C ASP A 434 44.61 35.27 28.14
N ASP A 435 45.23 35.49 27.07
CA ASP A 435 46.49 36.17 26.75
C ASP A 435 47.55 35.39 25.94
N LYS A 436 47.97 36.07 24.87
CA LYS A 436 49.30 36.15 24.26
C LYS A 436 49.83 35.02 23.37
N ALA A 437 49.81 35.31 22.14
CA ALA A 437 50.87 35.91 21.27
C ALA A 437 52.12 35.05 21.01
N SER A 438 52.44 35.07 19.74
CA SER A 438 53.76 34.89 19.08
C SER A 438 54.05 33.43 18.65
N ASP A 439 54.54 33.17 17.51
CA ASP A 439 55.26 33.88 16.45
C ASP A 439 55.64 32.85 15.37
N LYS A 440 55.52 33.27 14.11
CA LYS A 440 56.36 32.92 12.95
C LYS A 440 56.78 31.46 12.67
N LYS A 441 56.43 30.94 11.54
CA LYS A 441 57.28 30.88 10.33
C LYS A 441 56.78 29.82 9.33
N LYS A 442 56.42 30.27 8.17
CA LYS A 442 56.63 29.62 6.87
C LYS A 442 58.15 29.69 6.57
N PRO A 443 58.80 28.98 5.67
CA PRO A 443 58.29 28.58 4.35
C PRO A 443 58.80 27.22 3.79
N ASP A 444 58.26 26.93 2.61
CA ASP A 444 58.86 26.33 1.41
C ASP A 444 59.49 24.91 1.52
N ASP A 445 59.34 24.07 0.66
CA ASP A 445 59.51 24.04 -0.78
C ASP A 445 59.61 22.57 -1.26
N LYS A 446 59.07 22.31 -2.40
CA LYS A 446 59.55 21.43 -3.47
C LYS A 446 59.59 19.89 -3.34
N ASP A 447 58.96 19.40 -4.33
CA ASP A 447 59.42 18.52 -5.42
C ASP A 447 59.31 17.01 -5.27
N LYS A 448 58.66 16.49 -6.30
CA LYS A 448 58.95 15.27 -7.08
C LYS A 448 58.72 13.92 -6.36
N GLU A 449 57.91 13.09 -6.86
CA GLU A 449 57.82 12.39 -8.14
C GLU A 449 56.40 11.88 -8.42
#